data_ec611c05da225caed940e1b4613a5352
#
_entry.id   ec611c05da225caed940e1b4613a5352
#
_cell.length_a   1.000
_cell.length_b   1.000
_cell.length_c   1.000
_cell.angle_alpha   90.00
_cell.angle_beta   90.00
_cell.angle_gamma   90.00
#
_symmetry.space_group_name_H-M   'P 1'
#
loop_
_entity.id
_entity.type
_entity.pdbx_description
1 polymer ?
#
loop_
_entity_poly.entity_id
_entity_poly.type
_entity_poly.pdbx_seq_one_letter_code
_entity_poly.pdbx_strand_id
1 'polypeptide(L)'
;MSMILKISAESGFLYVVATGEFSLEEAKRTFIEMLEAVARNKLGKVLFDGRRLVGNPKFMERYYYGKFAGQTVAESTVRGVSPSTQFAYVLNVPMRDPERLGEKVALSRGMRVKVFDDLDSALGWLQVAPVNHLDAGDGT
;
A
#
# COMPACT_ATOMS: atom_id res chain seq x y z
N MET A 1 -5.03 1.87 -19.05
CA MET A 1 -5.87 1.05 -18.16
C MET A 1 -5.86 1.63 -16.75
N SER A 2 -7.01 1.64 -16.13
CA SER A 2 -7.12 2.16 -14.77
C SER A 2 -6.49 1.22 -13.76
N MET A 3 -6.04 1.78 -12.65
CA MET A 3 -5.64 0.98 -11.50
C MET A 3 -6.90 0.43 -10.82
N ILE A 4 -6.84 -0.84 -10.45
CA ILE A 4 -7.96 -1.54 -9.82
C ILE A 4 -7.44 -2.22 -8.55
N LEU A 5 -8.20 -2.11 -7.47
CA LEU A 5 -7.89 -2.79 -6.22
C LEU A 5 -8.80 -3.98 -6.02
N LYS A 6 -8.24 -5.06 -5.52
CA LYS A 6 -8.99 -6.19 -5.01
C LYS A 6 -8.64 -6.32 -3.54
N ILE A 7 -9.64 -6.16 -2.68
CA ILE A 7 -9.42 -6.04 -1.23
C ILE A 7 -10.09 -7.21 -0.52
N SER A 8 -9.34 -7.85 0.39
CA SER A 8 -9.90 -8.91 1.24
C SER A 8 -9.38 -8.75 2.65
N ALA A 9 -10.25 -9.03 3.64
CA ALA A 9 -9.85 -9.06 5.04
C ALA A 9 -9.30 -10.44 5.34
N GLU A 10 -8.05 -10.48 5.79
CA GLU A 10 -7.38 -11.72 6.19
C GLU A 10 -7.29 -11.79 7.71
N SER A 11 -6.63 -12.83 8.21
CA SER A 11 -6.47 -12.98 9.64
C SER A 11 -5.46 -11.94 10.16
N GLY A 12 -5.97 -10.86 10.73
CA GLY A 12 -5.16 -9.83 11.35
C GLY A 12 -4.66 -8.73 10.41
N PHE A 13 -5.01 -8.75 9.13
CA PHE A 13 -4.58 -7.71 8.20
C PHE A 13 -5.50 -7.58 7.00
N LEU A 14 -5.42 -6.45 6.34
CA LEU A 14 -6.15 -6.19 5.09
C LEU A 14 -5.19 -6.47 3.93
N TYR A 15 -5.61 -7.34 3.02
CA TYR A 15 -4.81 -7.69 1.84
C TYR A 15 -5.38 -6.95 0.62
N VAL A 16 -4.55 -6.13 -0.01
CA VAL A 16 -4.94 -5.29 -1.13
C VAL A 16 -4.05 -5.63 -2.32
N VAL A 17 -4.65 -6.10 -3.42
CA VAL A 17 -3.92 -6.36 -4.66
C VAL A 17 -4.25 -5.25 -5.65
N ALA A 18 -3.22 -4.58 -6.15
CA ALA A 18 -3.38 -3.51 -7.13
C ALA A 18 -2.90 -4.01 -8.49
N THR A 19 -3.71 -3.76 -9.53
CA THR A 19 -3.36 -4.09 -10.91
C THR A 19 -3.63 -2.89 -11.80
N GLY A 20 -3.07 -2.91 -12.99
CA GLY A 20 -3.28 -1.87 -13.98
C GLY A 20 -2.06 -0.99 -14.15
N GLU A 21 -2.23 0.08 -14.92
CA GLU A 21 -1.15 1.01 -15.23
C GLU A 21 -1.15 2.16 -14.23
N PHE A 22 0.02 2.46 -13.69
CA PHE A 22 0.15 3.53 -12.71
C PHE A 22 -0.14 4.89 -13.35
N SER A 23 -0.93 5.70 -12.62
CA SER A 23 -0.99 7.15 -12.81
C SER A 23 -1.17 7.76 -11.43
N LEU A 24 -0.66 8.98 -11.25
CA LEU A 24 -0.76 9.63 -9.94
C LEU A 24 -2.21 9.83 -9.52
N GLU A 25 -3.05 10.23 -10.46
CA GLU A 25 -4.47 10.47 -10.18
C GLU A 25 -5.17 9.20 -9.71
N GLU A 26 -4.94 8.09 -10.43
CA GLU A 26 -5.53 6.81 -10.07
C GLU A 26 -4.95 6.28 -8.75
N ALA A 27 -3.66 6.50 -8.53
CA ALA A 27 -3.02 6.07 -7.29
C ALA A 27 -3.63 6.77 -6.08
N LYS A 28 -3.91 8.07 -6.20
CA LYS A 28 -4.59 8.83 -5.14
C LYS A 28 -5.99 8.29 -4.89
N ARG A 29 -6.74 8.03 -5.96
CA ARG A 29 -8.11 7.52 -5.85
C ARG A 29 -8.12 6.16 -5.16
N THR A 30 -7.23 5.25 -5.58
CA THR A 30 -7.19 3.91 -5.00
C THR A 30 -6.68 3.95 -3.55
N PHE A 31 -5.84 4.91 -3.21
CA PHE A 31 -5.39 5.06 -1.82
C PHE A 31 -6.57 5.39 -0.90
N ILE A 32 -7.44 6.30 -1.33
CA ILE A 32 -8.64 6.64 -0.56
C ILE A 32 -9.54 5.42 -0.42
N GLU A 33 -9.72 4.67 -1.50
CA GLU A 33 -10.51 3.43 -1.49
C GLU A 33 -9.96 2.44 -0.46
N MET A 34 -8.64 2.30 -0.41
CA MET A 34 -7.97 1.43 0.55
C MET A 34 -8.22 1.90 1.99
N LEU A 35 -8.12 3.21 2.25
CA LEU A 35 -8.36 3.73 3.60
C LEU A 35 -9.81 3.53 4.05
N GLU A 36 -10.76 3.64 3.13
CA GLU A 36 -12.15 3.36 3.45
C GLU A 36 -12.33 1.91 3.91
N ALA A 37 -11.62 0.99 3.25
CA ALA A 37 -11.65 -0.42 3.64
C ALA A 37 -10.99 -0.63 5.01
N VAL A 38 -9.90 0.07 5.30
CA VAL A 38 -9.25 0.02 6.60
C VAL A 38 -10.21 0.44 7.69
N ALA A 39 -10.90 1.57 7.49
CA ALA A 39 -11.85 2.09 8.48
C ALA A 39 -13.02 1.12 8.67
N ARG A 40 -13.52 0.56 7.58
CA ARG A 40 -14.68 -0.33 7.60
C ARG A 40 -14.36 -1.66 8.31
N ASN A 41 -13.17 -2.20 8.08
CA ASN A 41 -12.76 -3.49 8.66
C ASN A 41 -12.06 -3.36 10.01
N LYS A 42 -11.72 -2.14 10.41
CA LYS A 42 -11.04 -1.85 11.69
C LYS A 42 -9.77 -2.66 11.87
N LEU A 43 -9.02 -2.81 10.79
CA LEU A 43 -7.74 -3.52 10.81
C LEU A 43 -6.60 -2.50 10.80
N GLY A 44 -5.62 -2.71 11.65
CA GLY A 44 -4.48 -1.80 11.80
C GLY A 44 -3.26 -2.20 11.00
N LYS A 45 -3.38 -3.19 10.11
CA LYS A 45 -2.28 -3.67 9.28
C LYS A 45 -2.77 -3.87 7.87
N VAL A 46 -2.00 -3.35 6.90
CA VAL A 46 -2.36 -3.40 5.48
C VAL A 46 -1.18 -3.95 4.69
N LEU A 47 -1.45 -4.95 3.88
CA LEU A 47 -0.48 -5.47 2.91
C LEU A 47 -0.95 -5.04 1.52
N PHE A 48 -0.21 -4.12 0.91
CA PHE A 48 -0.50 -3.63 -0.44
C PHE A 48 0.41 -4.36 -1.42
N ASP A 49 -0.17 -5.23 -2.22
CA ASP A 49 0.55 -6.03 -3.19
C ASP A 49 0.45 -5.37 -4.56
N GLY A 50 1.49 -4.63 -4.93
CA GLY A 50 1.56 -3.93 -6.21
C GLY A 50 2.48 -4.59 -7.22
N ARG A 51 2.76 -5.88 -7.05
CA ARG A 51 3.68 -6.59 -7.97
C ARG A 51 3.16 -6.66 -9.40
N ARG A 52 1.85 -6.50 -9.58
CA ARG A 52 1.24 -6.53 -10.92
C ARG A 52 1.00 -5.15 -11.51
N LEU A 53 1.39 -4.09 -10.80
CA LEU A 53 1.29 -2.74 -11.35
C LEU A 53 2.31 -2.56 -12.45
N VAL A 54 1.92 -1.83 -13.49
CA VAL A 54 2.76 -1.54 -14.65
C VAL A 54 3.06 -0.05 -14.67
N GLY A 55 4.29 0.31 -14.98
CA GLY A 55 4.68 1.70 -15.13
C GLY A 55 5.98 2.02 -14.44
N ASN A 56 6.44 3.25 -14.68
CA ASN A 56 7.68 3.76 -14.09
C ASN A 56 7.38 5.18 -13.60
N PRO A 57 6.91 5.31 -12.35
CA PRO A 57 6.55 6.64 -11.82
C PRO A 57 7.72 7.61 -11.88
N LYS A 58 7.42 8.83 -12.26
CA LYS A 58 8.42 9.90 -12.31
C LYS A 58 8.76 10.37 -10.90
N PHE A 59 9.91 11.03 -10.78
CA PHE A 59 10.37 11.55 -9.48
C PHE A 59 9.27 12.34 -8.75
N MET A 60 8.67 13.32 -9.44
CA MET A 60 7.64 14.14 -8.80
C MET A 60 6.37 13.37 -8.48
N GLU A 61 6.05 12.35 -9.26
CA GLU A 61 4.90 11.52 -8.98
C GLU A 61 5.10 10.72 -7.69
N ARG A 62 6.31 10.21 -7.47
CA ARG A 62 6.65 9.50 -6.24
C ARG A 62 6.57 10.43 -5.04
N TYR A 63 7.06 11.65 -5.20
CA TYR A 63 7.01 12.66 -4.15
C TYR A 63 5.56 13.00 -3.78
N TYR A 64 4.76 13.32 -4.78
CA TYR A 64 3.36 13.71 -4.53
C TYR A 64 2.52 12.57 -3.98
N TYR A 65 2.78 11.34 -4.43
CA TYR A 65 2.05 10.20 -3.87
C TYR A 65 2.36 10.03 -2.38
N GLY A 66 3.65 10.07 -2.01
CA GLY A 66 4.05 9.94 -0.61
C GLY A 66 3.47 11.04 0.25
N LYS A 67 3.50 12.28 -0.25
CA LYS A 67 2.92 13.43 0.44
C LYS A 67 1.42 13.25 0.65
N PHE A 68 0.72 12.87 -0.41
CA PHE A 68 -0.73 12.64 -0.35
C PHE A 68 -1.08 11.53 0.62
N ALA A 69 -0.37 10.40 0.55
CA ALA A 69 -0.63 9.26 1.40
C ALA A 69 -0.46 9.63 2.88
N GLY A 70 0.65 10.26 3.23
CA GLY A 70 0.91 10.66 4.60
C GLY A 70 -0.12 11.61 5.15
N GLN A 71 -0.48 12.64 4.34
CA GLN A 71 -1.49 13.61 4.74
C GLN A 71 -2.86 12.97 4.90
N THR A 72 -3.22 12.10 3.96
CA THR A 72 -4.55 11.48 3.97
C THR A 72 -4.72 10.54 5.17
N VAL A 73 -3.68 9.80 5.54
CA VAL A 73 -3.74 8.95 6.74
C VAL A 73 -3.97 9.83 7.97
N ALA A 74 -3.21 10.93 8.10
CA ALA A 74 -3.35 11.82 9.25
C ALA A 74 -4.75 12.40 9.36
N GLU A 75 -5.34 12.76 8.21
CA GLU A 75 -6.68 13.35 8.17
C GLU A 75 -7.79 12.31 8.36
N SER A 76 -7.48 11.03 8.18
CA SER A 76 -8.48 9.96 8.23
C SER A 76 -8.71 9.41 9.62
N THR A 77 -7.98 9.91 10.63
CA THR A 77 -8.18 9.46 12.02
C THR A 77 -9.60 9.70 12.49
N VAL A 78 -10.22 10.80 12.05
CA VAL A 78 -11.61 11.12 12.40
C VAL A 78 -12.60 10.15 11.76
N ARG A 79 -12.17 9.37 10.78
CA ARG A 79 -13.02 8.40 10.07
C ARG A 79 -12.76 6.97 10.53
N GLY A 80 -11.93 6.77 11.53
CA GLY A 80 -11.68 5.47 12.09
C GLY A 80 -10.40 4.79 11.62
N VAL A 81 -9.51 5.51 10.93
CA VAL A 81 -8.20 4.98 10.57
C VAL A 81 -7.23 5.30 11.70
N SER A 82 -6.70 4.27 12.36
CA SER A 82 -5.75 4.50 13.44
C SER A 82 -4.46 5.14 12.90
N PRO A 83 -3.89 6.14 13.61
CA PRO A 83 -2.61 6.72 13.20
C PRO A 83 -1.46 5.71 13.29
N SER A 84 -1.63 4.62 14.01
CA SER A 84 -0.62 3.56 14.11
C SER A 84 -0.80 2.47 13.07
N THR A 85 -1.72 2.62 12.12
CA THR A 85 -1.91 1.65 11.04
C THR A 85 -0.61 1.47 10.26
N GLN A 86 -0.21 0.22 10.08
CA GLN A 86 1.01 -0.12 9.33
C GLN A 86 0.66 -0.49 7.89
N PHE A 87 1.42 0.08 6.96
CA PHE A 87 1.24 -0.19 5.52
C PHE A 87 2.50 -0.81 4.97
N ALA A 88 2.42 -2.07 4.56
CA ALA A 88 3.53 -2.74 3.89
C ALA A 88 3.22 -2.81 2.39
N TYR A 89 4.07 -2.22 1.57
CA TYR A 89 3.93 -2.22 0.12
C TYR A 89 4.90 -3.23 -0.47
N VAL A 90 4.42 -4.13 -1.32
CA VAL A 90 5.29 -5.05 -2.06
C VAL A 90 5.28 -4.61 -3.52
N LEU A 91 6.43 -4.18 -4.01
CA LEU A 91 6.55 -3.63 -5.36
C LEU A 91 7.78 -4.20 -6.05
N ASN A 92 7.67 -4.37 -7.37
CA ASN A 92 8.82 -4.73 -8.22
C ASN A 92 9.37 -3.48 -8.89
N VAL A 93 10.64 -3.50 -9.25
CA VAL A 93 11.23 -2.45 -10.09
C VAL A 93 10.54 -2.52 -11.46
N PRO A 94 10.20 -1.39 -12.11
CA PRO A 94 10.53 0.00 -11.74
C PRO A 94 9.51 0.69 -10.83
N MET A 95 8.40 0.03 -10.50
CA MET A 95 7.45 0.64 -9.55
C MET A 95 8.13 0.92 -8.22
N ARG A 96 8.93 -0.04 -7.72
CA ARG A 96 9.69 0.15 -6.49
C ARG A 96 10.87 1.08 -6.77
N ASP A 97 10.93 2.14 -5.99
CA ASP A 97 11.97 3.15 -6.12
C ASP A 97 13.19 2.77 -5.27
N PRO A 98 14.37 2.53 -5.88
CA PRO A 98 15.57 2.26 -5.11
C PRO A 98 15.93 3.38 -4.14
N GLU A 99 15.56 4.63 -4.47
CA GLU A 99 15.82 5.78 -3.61
C GLU A 99 14.78 5.94 -2.50
N ARG A 100 13.67 5.22 -2.57
CA ARG A 100 12.61 5.22 -1.56
C ARG A 100 12.03 6.61 -1.30
N LEU A 101 11.91 7.44 -2.33
CA LEU A 101 11.46 8.82 -2.16
C LEU A 101 10.06 8.91 -1.58
N GLY A 102 9.10 8.22 -2.20
CA GLY A 102 7.71 8.25 -1.72
C GLY A 102 7.59 7.75 -0.29
N GLU A 103 8.30 6.67 0.02
CA GLU A 103 8.32 6.11 1.37
C GLU A 103 8.86 7.12 2.38
N LYS A 104 9.98 7.77 2.05
CA LYS A 104 10.58 8.76 2.95
C LYS A 104 9.66 9.95 3.19
N VAL A 105 8.99 10.42 2.14
CA VAL A 105 8.06 11.55 2.27
C VAL A 105 6.88 11.18 3.16
N ALA A 106 6.29 10.00 2.95
CA ALA A 106 5.15 9.54 3.75
C ALA A 106 5.56 9.35 5.22
N LEU A 107 6.75 8.78 5.47
CA LEU A 107 7.28 8.62 6.81
C LEU A 107 7.44 9.97 7.51
N SER A 108 7.93 10.99 6.79
CA SER A 108 8.12 12.32 7.37
C SER A 108 6.82 12.96 7.80
N ARG A 109 5.68 12.45 7.32
CA ARG A 109 4.36 12.95 7.69
C ARG A 109 3.66 12.06 8.71
N GLY A 110 4.38 11.10 9.28
CA GLY A 110 3.87 10.26 10.36
C GLY A 110 3.22 8.95 9.93
N MET A 111 3.16 8.66 8.64
CA MET A 111 2.61 7.40 8.16
C MET A 111 3.58 6.26 8.47
N ARG A 112 3.07 5.15 8.97
CA ARG A 112 3.89 3.97 9.26
C ARG A 112 3.87 3.06 8.03
N VAL A 113 4.81 3.28 7.13
CA VAL A 113 4.87 2.59 5.84
C VAL A 113 6.27 2.05 5.61
N LYS A 114 6.35 0.89 4.95
CA LYS A 114 7.62 0.34 4.50
C LYS A 114 7.40 -0.40 3.18
N VAL A 115 8.35 -0.25 2.26
CA VAL A 115 8.29 -0.87 0.94
C VAL A 115 9.24 -2.06 0.91
N PHE A 116 8.76 -3.16 0.36
CA PHE A 116 9.49 -4.43 0.28
C PHE A 116 9.54 -4.91 -1.16
N ASP A 117 10.50 -5.77 -1.45
CA ASP A 117 10.59 -6.42 -2.77
C ASP A 117 10.04 -7.86 -2.76
N ASP A 118 9.66 -8.36 -1.59
CA ASP A 118 9.08 -9.70 -1.48
C ASP A 118 7.97 -9.76 -0.42
N LEU A 119 7.11 -10.74 -0.59
CA LEU A 119 5.93 -10.91 0.25
C LEU A 119 6.30 -11.33 1.67
N ASP A 120 7.24 -12.26 1.81
CA ASP A 120 7.60 -12.79 3.13
C ASP A 120 8.15 -11.71 4.05
N SER A 121 9.00 -10.84 3.53
CA SER A 121 9.57 -9.74 4.31
C SER A 121 8.47 -8.79 4.78
N ALA A 122 7.49 -8.51 3.92
CA ALA A 122 6.37 -7.65 4.25
C ALA A 122 5.52 -8.25 5.37
N LEU A 123 5.19 -9.52 5.25
CA LEU A 123 4.41 -10.22 6.26
C LEU A 123 5.15 -10.27 7.61
N GLY A 124 6.47 -10.46 7.55
CA GLY A 124 7.29 -10.46 8.76
C GLY A 124 7.29 -9.11 9.46
N TRP A 125 7.37 -8.02 8.69
CA TRP A 125 7.34 -6.68 9.28
C TRP A 125 5.97 -6.38 9.91
N LEU A 126 4.89 -6.84 9.27
CA LEU A 126 3.55 -6.69 9.82
C LEU A 126 3.30 -7.62 11.01
N GLN A 127 4.15 -8.63 11.20
CA GLN A 127 3.99 -9.64 12.25
C GLN A 127 2.66 -10.39 12.11
N VAL A 128 2.37 -10.85 10.90
CA VAL A 128 1.20 -11.67 10.62
C VAL A 128 1.64 -13.00 10.03
N ALA A 129 0.82 -14.02 10.22
CA ALA A 129 1.14 -15.36 9.75
C ALA A 129 1.09 -15.41 8.21
N PRO A 130 2.00 -16.16 7.57
CA PRO A 130 1.92 -16.38 6.13
C PRO A 130 0.61 -17.06 5.76
N VAL A 131 0.07 -16.70 4.60
CA VAL A 131 -1.17 -17.28 4.08
C VAL A 131 -0.87 -17.86 2.72
N ASN A 132 -1.00 -19.18 2.57
CA ASN A 132 -0.58 -19.89 1.36
C ASN A 132 -1.27 -19.40 0.10
N HIS A 133 -2.54 -19.02 0.19
CA HIS A 133 -3.26 -18.59 -1.01
C HIS A 133 -2.75 -17.26 -1.56
N LEU A 134 -2.01 -16.46 -0.79
CA LEU A 134 -1.44 -15.22 -1.30
C LEU A 134 -0.37 -15.51 -2.34
N ASP A 135 0.48 -16.52 -2.08
CA ASP A 135 1.49 -16.95 -3.05
C ASP A 135 0.84 -17.57 -4.27
N ALA A 136 -0.13 -18.46 -4.05
CA ALA A 136 -0.81 -19.14 -5.14
C ALA A 136 -1.58 -18.15 -6.02
N GLY A 137 -2.25 -17.18 -5.42
CA GLY A 137 -2.99 -16.16 -6.15
C GLY A 137 -2.08 -15.28 -6.98
N ASP A 138 -0.87 -15.08 -6.54
CA ASP A 138 0.12 -14.29 -7.24
C ASP A 138 0.78 -15.07 -8.37
N GLY A 139 0.98 -16.36 -8.17
CA GLY A 139 1.69 -17.19 -9.13
C GLY A 139 0.90 -17.58 -10.36
N THR A 140 -0.32 -17.25 -10.41
CA THR A 140 -1.19 -17.67 -11.51
C THR A 140 -1.66 -16.53 -12.36
#